data_13fad1c9d38d668404e018a9a5c72d7a
#
_entry.id   13fad1c9d38d668404e018a9a5c72d7a
#
_cell.length_a   1.000
_cell.length_b   1.000
_cell.length_c   1.000
_cell.angle_alpha   90.00
_cell.angle_beta   90.00
_cell.angle_gamma   90.00
#
_symmetry.space_group_name_H-M   'P 1'
#
loop_
_entity.id
_entity.type
_entity.pdbx_description
1 polymer ?
#
loop_
_entity_poly.entity_id
_entity_poly.type
_entity_poly.pdbx_seq_one_letter_code
_entity_poly.pdbx_strand_id
1 'polypeptide(L)'
;AFFIVYISTKIQFVSKNKFKNSYLNPILSFLKKYGKFAFFILLLISLYRIADIVMGVMANIFYLEKGYNIKDIATYSKFFGVFATIIGGFMGGYFSLKFGTMRSLFFGAFIAAASNLLFAWLAAHAISVKLLIYVITADNISSGFAGAAFVIYLSGLTSIKFTATQYALFSSIMLFIPKLIAGY
;
A
#
# COMPACT_ATOMS: atom_id res chain seq x y z
N ALA A 1 16.25 -9.18 33.35
CA ALA A 1 15.20 -8.92 34.35
C ALA A 1 14.99 -7.39 34.57
N PHE A 2 16.04 -6.60 34.83
CA PHE A 2 15.94 -5.15 35.08
C PHE A 2 15.32 -4.34 33.92
N PHE A 3 15.61 -4.70 32.68
CA PHE A 3 15.08 -4.02 31.48
C PHE A 3 13.56 -4.26 31.29
N ILE A 4 13.10 -5.45 31.63
CA ILE A 4 11.67 -5.79 31.57
C ILE A 4 10.89 -5.07 32.70
N VAL A 5 11.45 -4.99 33.89
CA VAL A 5 10.86 -4.24 35.01
C VAL A 5 10.84 -2.73 34.73
N TYR A 6 11.91 -2.18 34.12
CA TYR A 6 11.94 -0.76 33.72
C TYR A 6 10.93 -0.43 32.61
N ILE A 7 10.73 -1.34 31.64
CA ILE A 7 9.69 -1.17 30.61
C ILE A 7 8.30 -1.31 31.23
N SER A 8 8.07 -2.27 32.12
CA SER A 8 6.75 -2.46 32.75
C SER A 8 6.37 -1.27 33.67
N THR A 9 7.32 -0.68 34.38
CA THR A 9 7.07 0.52 35.18
C THR A 9 6.82 1.78 34.33
N LYS A 10 7.42 1.86 33.13
CA LYS A 10 7.15 2.96 32.19
C LYS A 10 5.81 2.80 31.45
N ILE A 11 5.36 1.58 31.24
CA ILE A 11 4.06 1.28 30.61
C ILE A 11 2.88 1.56 31.55
N GLN A 12 3.05 1.46 32.86
CA GLN A 12 2.01 1.80 33.85
C GLN A 12 1.68 3.30 33.92
N PHE A 13 2.48 4.19 33.31
CA PHE A 13 2.29 5.65 33.37
C PHE A 13 1.62 6.28 32.15
N VAL A 14 1.00 5.50 31.28
CA VAL A 14 0.04 6.08 30.32
C VAL A 14 -1.26 6.30 31.11
N SER A 15 -1.46 7.50 31.63
CA SER A 15 -2.72 7.91 32.28
C SER A 15 -3.89 7.40 31.41
N LYS A 16 -4.93 6.78 32.02
CA LYS A 16 -6.15 6.32 31.34
C LYS A 16 -6.70 7.39 30.39
N ASN A 17 -6.54 8.66 30.73
CA ASN A 17 -6.94 9.80 29.92
C ASN A 17 -6.06 9.98 28.66
N LYS A 18 -4.74 9.74 28.75
CA LYS A 18 -3.85 9.79 27.59
C LYS A 18 -4.16 8.65 26.62
N PHE A 19 -4.36 7.43 27.12
CA PHE A 19 -4.73 6.30 26.28
C PHE A 19 -6.07 6.54 25.57
N LYS A 20 -7.09 7.01 26.30
CA LYS A 20 -8.39 7.36 25.75
C LYS A 20 -8.29 8.42 24.66
N ASN A 21 -7.53 9.48 24.90
CA ASN A 21 -7.40 10.59 23.96
C ASN A 21 -6.54 10.24 22.73
N SER A 22 -5.50 9.42 22.88
CA SER A 22 -4.57 9.10 21.80
C SER A 22 -5.02 7.94 20.93
N TYR A 23 -5.81 7.00 21.44
CA TYR A 23 -6.21 5.80 20.70
C TYR A 23 -7.72 5.63 20.56
N LEU A 24 -8.48 5.75 21.63
CA LEU A 24 -9.93 5.51 21.59
C LEU A 24 -10.71 6.63 20.91
N ASN A 25 -10.40 7.88 21.25
CA ASN A 25 -11.12 9.02 20.67
C ASN A 25 -10.95 9.17 19.16
N PRO A 26 -9.76 8.94 18.56
CA PRO A 26 -9.59 8.90 17.11
C PRO A 26 -10.46 7.86 16.42
N ILE A 27 -10.54 6.64 16.98
CA ILE A 27 -11.38 5.55 16.45
C ILE A 27 -12.85 5.91 16.56
N LEU A 28 -13.28 6.36 17.75
CA LEU A 28 -14.68 6.74 18.00
C LEU A 28 -15.10 7.93 17.11
N SER A 29 -14.22 8.90 16.88
CA SER A 29 -14.51 10.02 16.00
C SER A 29 -14.71 9.58 14.55
N PHE A 30 -13.89 8.63 14.06
CA PHE A 30 -14.04 8.03 12.74
C PHE A 30 -15.36 7.26 12.63
N LEU A 31 -15.66 6.40 13.60
CA LEU A 31 -16.92 5.63 13.61
C LEU A 31 -18.16 6.54 13.70
N LYS A 32 -18.10 7.62 14.49
CA LYS A 32 -19.17 8.63 14.54
C LYS A 32 -19.35 9.35 13.21
N LYS A 33 -18.24 9.73 12.54
CA LYS A 33 -18.26 10.48 11.29
C LYS A 33 -18.87 9.66 10.14
N TYR A 34 -18.55 8.37 10.07
CA TYR A 34 -18.91 7.53 8.93
C TYR A 34 -20.03 6.51 9.25
N GLY A 35 -20.37 6.30 10.51
CA GLY A 35 -21.45 5.40 10.93
C GLY A 35 -21.31 4.00 10.32
N LYS A 36 -22.37 3.50 9.70
CA LYS A 36 -22.41 2.18 9.07
C LYS A 36 -21.41 2.04 7.89
N PHE A 37 -21.07 3.14 7.24
CA PHE A 37 -20.09 3.14 6.14
C PHE A 37 -18.65 2.96 6.61
N ALA A 38 -18.36 3.17 7.90
CA ALA A 38 -17.00 2.96 8.44
C ALA A 38 -16.48 1.56 8.17
N PHE A 39 -17.32 0.53 8.25
CA PHE A 39 -16.95 -0.85 7.93
C PHE A 39 -16.52 -1.01 6.46
N PHE A 40 -17.30 -0.47 5.52
CA PHE A 40 -16.97 -0.55 4.08
C PHE A 40 -15.71 0.24 3.74
N ILE A 41 -15.47 1.37 4.41
CA ILE A 41 -14.23 2.15 4.25
C ILE A 41 -13.02 1.34 4.74
N LEU A 42 -13.10 0.71 5.91
CA LEU A 42 -12.03 -0.14 6.43
C LEU A 42 -11.79 -1.38 5.55
N LEU A 43 -12.86 -1.96 5.01
CA LEU A 43 -12.77 -3.06 4.06
C LEU A 43 -12.05 -2.62 2.77
N LEU A 44 -12.42 -1.47 2.21
CA LEU A 44 -11.74 -0.90 1.05
C LEU A 44 -10.25 -0.66 1.35
N ILE A 45 -9.92 -0.07 2.50
CA ILE A 45 -8.54 0.17 2.94
C ILE A 45 -7.76 -1.15 2.98
N SER A 46 -8.36 -2.22 3.49
CA SER A 46 -7.72 -3.52 3.63
C SER A 46 -7.50 -4.22 2.29
N LEU A 47 -8.44 -4.09 1.36
CA LEU A 47 -8.43 -4.86 0.11
C LEU A 47 -7.76 -4.15 -1.05
N TYR A 48 -7.77 -2.81 -1.06
CA TYR A 48 -7.32 -2.02 -2.21
C TYR A 48 -5.89 -2.35 -2.66
N ARG A 49 -4.98 -2.54 -1.72
CA ARG A 49 -3.56 -2.79 -2.00
C ARG A 49 -3.13 -4.25 -1.87
N ILE A 50 -4.09 -5.17 -1.64
CA ILE A 50 -3.76 -6.57 -1.40
C ILE A 50 -3.02 -7.22 -2.57
N ALA A 51 -3.48 -6.97 -3.79
CA ALA A 51 -2.88 -7.51 -5.00
C ALA A 51 -1.44 -7.02 -5.18
N ASP A 52 -1.19 -5.71 -5.06
CA ASP A 52 0.13 -5.11 -5.18
C ASP A 52 1.12 -5.64 -4.15
N ILE A 53 0.67 -5.79 -2.89
CA ILE A 53 1.53 -6.26 -1.79
C ILE A 53 1.88 -7.74 -1.98
N VAL A 54 0.92 -8.57 -2.33
CA VAL A 54 1.14 -10.00 -2.59
C VAL A 54 2.02 -10.20 -3.83
N MET A 55 1.71 -9.50 -4.93
CA MET A 55 2.53 -9.56 -6.15
C MET A 55 3.94 -9.05 -5.93
N GLY A 56 4.14 -7.98 -5.15
CA GLY A 56 5.47 -7.46 -4.85
C GLY A 56 6.38 -8.48 -4.15
N VAL A 57 5.80 -9.37 -3.34
CA VAL A 57 6.53 -10.50 -2.72
C VAL A 57 6.83 -11.59 -3.74
N MET A 58 5.83 -11.96 -4.55
CA MET A 58 5.92 -13.08 -5.49
C MET A 58 6.69 -12.75 -6.77
N ALA A 59 6.74 -11.47 -7.16
CA ALA A 59 7.35 -11.06 -8.44
C ALA A 59 8.80 -11.49 -8.58
N ASN A 60 9.62 -11.31 -7.53
CA ASN A 60 11.03 -11.71 -7.59
C ASN A 60 11.21 -13.22 -7.71
N ILE A 61 10.38 -14.01 -7.01
CA ILE A 61 10.38 -15.48 -7.08
C ILE A 61 9.98 -15.89 -8.49
N PHE A 62 8.91 -15.31 -9.01
CA PHE A 62 8.43 -15.57 -10.38
C PHE A 62 9.50 -15.29 -11.45
N TYR A 63 10.21 -14.17 -11.37
CA TYR A 63 11.28 -13.86 -12.32
C TYR A 63 12.42 -14.90 -12.29
N LEU A 64 12.80 -15.35 -11.07
CA LEU A 64 13.84 -16.37 -10.89
C LEU A 64 13.39 -17.73 -11.44
N GLU A 65 12.19 -18.16 -11.12
CA GLU A 65 11.63 -19.43 -11.61
C GLU A 65 11.45 -19.42 -13.14
N LYS A 66 11.14 -18.26 -13.70
CA LYS A 66 11.08 -18.07 -15.15
C LYS A 66 12.47 -18.21 -15.82
N GLY A 67 13.56 -18.08 -15.06
CA GLY A 67 14.94 -18.21 -15.54
C GLY A 67 15.67 -16.89 -15.84
N TYR A 68 15.16 -15.76 -15.35
CA TYR A 68 15.90 -14.49 -15.45
C TYR A 68 17.07 -14.45 -14.48
N ASN A 69 18.16 -13.79 -14.91
CA ASN A 69 19.36 -13.64 -14.10
C ASN A 69 19.09 -12.70 -12.89
N ILE A 70 19.56 -13.10 -11.70
CA ILE A 70 19.45 -12.28 -10.47
C ILE A 70 19.98 -10.86 -10.64
N LYS A 71 21.12 -10.70 -11.38
CA LYS A 71 21.70 -9.38 -11.63
C LYS A 71 20.78 -8.50 -12.48
N ASP A 72 20.15 -9.08 -13.50
CA ASP A 72 19.21 -8.35 -14.36
C ASP A 72 17.97 -7.93 -13.56
N ILE A 73 17.38 -8.87 -12.80
CA ILE A 73 16.23 -8.58 -11.93
C ILE A 73 16.57 -7.43 -10.97
N ALA A 74 17.70 -7.53 -10.25
CA ALA A 74 18.11 -6.52 -9.28
C ALA A 74 18.36 -5.15 -9.94
N THR A 75 19.04 -5.13 -11.08
CA THR A 75 19.35 -3.89 -11.81
C THR A 75 18.09 -3.22 -12.31
N TYR A 76 17.22 -3.97 -13.00
CA TYR A 76 16.03 -3.39 -13.62
C TYR A 76 14.95 -3.05 -12.60
N SER A 77 14.77 -3.87 -11.56
CA SER A 77 13.81 -3.54 -10.50
C SER A 77 14.23 -2.32 -9.69
N LYS A 78 15.53 -2.19 -9.36
CA LYS A 78 16.02 -1.04 -8.57
C LYS A 78 16.10 0.23 -9.39
N PHE A 79 16.57 0.16 -10.64
CA PHE A 79 16.75 1.35 -11.46
C PHE A 79 15.43 1.76 -12.12
N PHE A 80 14.90 0.94 -13.02
CA PHE A 80 13.67 1.28 -13.75
C PHE A 80 12.45 1.29 -12.82
N GLY A 81 12.36 0.34 -11.86
CA GLY A 81 11.26 0.26 -10.93
C GLY A 81 11.10 1.50 -10.06
N VAL A 82 12.20 2.02 -9.48
CA VAL A 82 12.14 3.23 -8.63
C VAL A 82 11.69 4.44 -9.43
N PHE A 83 12.29 4.70 -10.59
CA PHE A 83 11.88 5.83 -11.44
C PHE A 83 10.45 5.69 -11.93
N ALA A 84 10.04 4.49 -12.32
CA ALA A 84 8.68 4.19 -12.75
C ALA A 84 7.65 4.45 -11.62
N THR A 85 7.97 4.02 -10.39
CA THR A 85 7.11 4.27 -9.22
C THR A 85 6.96 5.77 -8.93
N ILE A 86 8.05 6.54 -9.01
CA ILE A 86 8.03 7.98 -8.82
C ILE A 86 7.15 8.65 -9.89
N ILE A 87 7.34 8.30 -11.16
CA ILE A 87 6.52 8.82 -12.27
C ILE A 87 5.05 8.46 -12.05
N GLY A 88 4.76 7.20 -11.73
CA GLY A 88 3.41 6.75 -11.41
C GLY A 88 2.78 7.53 -10.25
N GLY A 89 3.56 7.79 -9.20
CA GLY A 89 3.13 8.58 -8.05
C GLY A 89 2.75 10.02 -8.42
N PHE A 90 3.57 10.69 -9.23
CA PHE A 90 3.25 12.02 -9.76
C PHE A 90 1.99 12.00 -10.63
N MET A 91 1.85 11.02 -11.52
CA MET A 91 0.66 10.86 -12.35
C MET A 91 -0.59 10.61 -11.50
N GLY A 92 -0.54 9.75 -10.50
CA GLY A 92 -1.65 9.47 -9.59
C GLY A 92 -2.04 10.67 -8.74
N GLY A 93 -1.05 11.41 -8.22
CA GLY A 93 -1.27 12.67 -7.51
C GLY A 93 -1.95 13.72 -8.39
N TYR A 94 -1.41 13.98 -9.57
CA TYR A 94 -1.99 14.92 -10.53
C TYR A 94 -3.41 14.54 -10.95
N PHE A 95 -3.62 13.26 -11.26
CA PHE A 95 -4.94 12.74 -11.64
C PHE A 95 -5.96 12.91 -10.51
N SER A 96 -5.54 12.69 -9.27
CA SER A 96 -6.38 12.86 -8.08
C SER A 96 -6.80 14.32 -7.86
N LEU A 97 -5.89 15.27 -8.12
CA LEU A 97 -6.20 16.69 -8.04
C LEU A 97 -7.18 17.12 -9.14
N LYS A 98 -7.02 16.61 -10.35
CA LYS A 98 -7.82 17.02 -11.52
C LYS A 98 -9.20 16.36 -11.57
N PHE A 99 -9.28 15.07 -11.28
CA PHE A 99 -10.49 14.26 -11.49
C PHE A 99 -11.16 13.82 -10.18
N GLY A 100 -10.53 14.09 -9.05
CA GLY A 100 -11.01 13.72 -7.73
C GLY A 100 -10.55 12.33 -7.29
N THR A 101 -10.52 12.15 -5.97
CA THR A 101 -9.90 10.98 -5.31
C THR A 101 -10.57 9.66 -5.66
N MET A 102 -11.92 9.60 -5.71
CA MET A 102 -12.64 8.34 -5.98
C MET A 102 -12.41 7.82 -7.39
N ARG A 103 -12.39 8.73 -8.39
CA ARG A 103 -12.09 8.35 -9.78
C ARG A 103 -10.66 7.86 -9.92
N SER A 104 -9.73 8.49 -9.18
CA SER A 104 -8.32 8.08 -9.17
C SER A 104 -8.12 6.72 -8.53
N LEU A 105 -8.84 6.41 -7.45
CA LEU A 105 -8.82 5.07 -6.83
C LEU A 105 -9.32 4.01 -7.82
N PHE A 106 -10.46 4.27 -8.47
CA PHE A 106 -11.01 3.32 -9.44
C PHE A 106 -10.04 3.09 -10.60
N PHE A 107 -9.51 4.16 -11.17
CA PHE A 107 -8.55 4.08 -12.27
C PHE A 107 -7.24 3.42 -11.83
N GLY A 108 -6.74 3.72 -10.62
CA GLY A 108 -5.57 3.08 -10.03
C GLY A 108 -5.76 1.58 -9.84
N ALA A 109 -6.93 1.14 -9.34
CA ALA A 109 -7.24 -0.28 -9.22
C ALA A 109 -7.31 -0.98 -10.60
N PHE A 110 -7.88 -0.29 -11.61
CA PHE A 110 -7.96 -0.83 -12.96
C PHE A 110 -6.58 -1.02 -13.60
N ILE A 111 -5.70 -0.01 -13.54
CA ILE A 111 -4.35 -0.15 -14.12
C ILE A 111 -3.49 -1.13 -13.33
N ALA A 112 -3.66 -1.26 -12.01
CA ALA A 112 -2.99 -2.27 -11.20
C ALA A 112 -3.45 -3.69 -11.60
N ALA A 113 -4.73 -3.91 -11.81
CA ALA A 113 -5.23 -5.18 -12.32
C ALA A 113 -4.70 -5.49 -13.73
N ALA A 114 -4.64 -4.47 -14.60
CA ALA A 114 -4.09 -4.61 -15.95
C ALA A 114 -2.58 -4.93 -15.93
N SER A 115 -1.80 -4.31 -15.02
CA SER A 115 -0.37 -4.61 -14.88
C SER A 115 -0.14 -6.05 -14.39
N ASN A 116 -1.00 -6.56 -13.51
CA ASN A 116 -0.92 -7.95 -13.06
C ASN A 116 -1.13 -8.95 -14.22
N LEU A 117 -1.93 -8.62 -15.22
CA LEU A 117 -2.07 -9.46 -16.42
C LEU A 117 -0.79 -9.52 -17.26
N LEU A 118 0.09 -8.51 -17.16
CA LEU A 118 1.38 -8.53 -17.84
C LEU A 118 2.32 -9.61 -17.30
N PHE A 119 2.19 -10.02 -16.04
CA PHE A 119 2.94 -11.16 -15.50
C PHE A 119 2.49 -12.47 -16.17
N ALA A 120 1.20 -12.67 -16.38
CA ALA A 120 0.69 -13.82 -17.12
C ALA A 120 1.17 -13.81 -18.58
N TRP A 121 1.16 -12.63 -19.21
CA TRP A 121 1.71 -12.45 -20.55
C TRP A 121 3.22 -12.74 -20.60
N LEU A 122 4.00 -12.26 -19.62
CA LEU A 122 5.43 -12.57 -19.50
C LEU A 122 5.67 -14.08 -19.31
N ALA A 123 4.82 -14.76 -18.53
CA ALA A 123 4.88 -16.21 -18.34
C ALA A 123 4.74 -17.00 -19.65
N ALA A 124 3.88 -16.56 -20.54
CA ALA A 124 3.59 -17.22 -21.83
C ALA A 124 4.68 -17.01 -22.90
N HIS A 125 5.59 -16.05 -22.73
CA HIS A 125 6.59 -15.72 -23.76
C HIS A 125 7.97 -16.26 -23.40
N ALA A 126 8.85 -16.39 -24.41
CA ALA A 126 10.27 -16.74 -24.21
C ALA A 126 10.99 -15.68 -23.34
N ILE A 127 12.07 -16.09 -22.67
CA ILE A 127 12.85 -15.23 -21.81
C ILE A 127 13.44 -14.08 -22.63
N SER A 128 13.10 -12.85 -22.25
CA SER A 128 13.60 -11.64 -22.91
C SER A 128 13.77 -10.52 -21.87
N VAL A 129 14.97 -9.99 -21.78
CA VAL A 129 15.27 -8.86 -20.88
C VAL A 129 14.41 -7.62 -21.20
N LYS A 130 14.11 -7.39 -22.48
CA LYS A 130 13.23 -6.28 -22.90
C LYS A 130 11.82 -6.44 -22.33
N LEU A 131 11.26 -7.66 -22.35
CA LEU A 131 9.95 -7.95 -21.77
C LEU A 131 9.96 -7.77 -20.26
N LEU A 132 11.03 -8.22 -19.60
CA LEU A 132 11.20 -8.02 -18.15
C LEU A 132 11.18 -6.54 -17.78
N ILE A 133 11.96 -5.71 -18.46
CA ILE A 133 11.99 -4.25 -18.24
C ILE A 133 10.60 -3.65 -18.44
N TYR A 134 9.90 -4.04 -19.50
CA TYR A 134 8.57 -3.54 -19.81
C TYR A 134 7.58 -3.86 -18.68
N VAL A 135 7.54 -5.13 -18.22
CA VAL A 135 6.64 -5.57 -17.15
C VAL A 135 6.97 -4.88 -15.83
N ILE A 136 8.26 -4.83 -15.44
CA ILE A 136 8.71 -4.12 -14.24
C ILE A 136 8.29 -2.65 -14.28
N THR A 137 8.51 -1.98 -15.41
CA THR A 137 8.19 -0.55 -15.56
C THR A 137 6.68 -0.31 -15.46
N ALA A 138 5.87 -1.09 -16.18
CA ALA A 138 4.42 -0.95 -16.19
C ALA A 138 3.82 -1.23 -14.80
N ASP A 139 4.29 -2.28 -14.12
CA ASP A 139 3.83 -2.63 -12.79
C ASP A 139 4.18 -1.55 -11.76
N ASN A 140 5.40 -1.04 -11.79
CA ASN A 140 5.82 0.02 -10.88
C ASN A 140 5.12 1.37 -11.13
N ILE A 141 4.83 1.73 -12.39
CA ILE A 141 4.02 2.91 -12.70
C ILE A 141 2.62 2.74 -12.11
N SER A 142 1.98 1.60 -12.31
CA SER A 142 0.63 1.33 -11.81
C SER A 142 0.58 1.34 -10.29
N SER A 143 1.54 0.69 -9.63
CA SER A 143 1.66 0.67 -8.16
C SER A 143 1.93 2.06 -7.58
N GLY A 144 2.79 2.86 -8.23
CA GLY A 144 3.02 4.26 -7.85
C GLY A 144 1.76 5.10 -7.96
N PHE A 145 1.05 4.99 -9.08
CA PHE A 145 -0.22 5.69 -9.31
C PHE A 145 -1.27 5.32 -8.26
N ALA A 146 -1.54 4.02 -8.10
CA ALA A 146 -2.52 3.51 -7.14
C ALA A 146 -2.14 3.91 -5.71
N GLY A 147 -0.84 3.85 -5.37
CA GLY A 147 -0.30 4.26 -4.08
C GLY A 147 -0.56 5.72 -3.77
N ALA A 148 -0.26 6.64 -4.69
CA ALA A 148 -0.48 8.07 -4.51
C ALA A 148 -1.98 8.41 -4.37
N ALA A 149 -2.84 7.85 -5.22
CA ALA A 149 -4.29 8.02 -5.12
C ALA A 149 -4.82 7.54 -3.76
N PHE A 150 -4.28 6.42 -3.27
CA PHE A 150 -4.69 5.84 -2.00
C PHE A 150 -4.22 6.67 -0.79
N VAL A 151 -2.99 7.19 -0.81
CA VAL A 151 -2.48 8.10 0.23
C VAL A 151 -3.34 9.35 0.34
N ILE A 152 -3.74 9.93 -0.79
CA ILE A 152 -4.65 11.09 -0.82
C ILE A 152 -6.02 10.71 -0.23
N TYR A 153 -6.54 9.54 -0.57
CA TYR A 153 -7.79 9.02 0.00
C TYR A 153 -7.71 8.86 1.52
N LEU A 154 -6.68 8.20 2.03
CA LEU A 154 -6.48 8.03 3.47
C LEU A 154 -6.38 9.37 4.20
N SER A 155 -5.65 10.33 3.61
CA SER A 155 -5.52 11.68 4.17
C SER A 155 -6.88 12.40 4.25
N GLY A 156 -7.73 12.25 3.25
CA GLY A 156 -9.08 12.82 3.23
C GLY A 156 -10.06 12.20 4.23
N LEU A 157 -9.81 10.97 4.68
CA LEU A 157 -10.62 10.30 5.69
C LEU A 157 -10.34 10.80 7.11
N THR A 158 -9.14 11.31 7.35
CA THR A 158 -8.70 11.74 8.68
C THR A 158 -9.42 13.03 9.12
N SER A 159 -9.56 13.21 10.43
CA SER A 159 -10.03 14.46 11.02
C SER A 159 -8.84 15.34 11.41
N ILE A 160 -8.96 16.65 11.26
CA ILE A 160 -7.88 17.63 11.60
C ILE A 160 -7.34 17.40 13.00
N LYS A 161 -8.21 17.08 13.96
CA LYS A 161 -7.83 16.86 15.37
C LYS A 161 -6.99 15.60 15.60
N PHE A 162 -7.15 14.56 14.77
CA PHE A 162 -6.57 13.23 14.98
C PHE A 162 -5.84 12.69 13.75
N THR A 163 -5.41 13.55 12.85
CA THR A 163 -4.84 13.18 11.54
C THR A 163 -3.74 12.13 11.66
N ALA A 164 -2.73 12.35 12.50
CA ALA A 164 -1.60 11.44 12.62
C ALA A 164 -2.02 10.04 13.12
N THR A 165 -2.86 9.98 14.18
CA THR A 165 -3.28 8.70 14.75
C THR A 165 -4.22 7.92 13.83
N GLN A 166 -5.17 8.62 13.19
CA GLN A 166 -6.09 7.99 12.23
C GLN A 166 -5.34 7.51 10.99
N TYR A 167 -4.42 8.31 10.45
CA TYR A 167 -3.61 7.90 9.31
C TYR A 167 -2.73 6.69 9.64
N ALA A 168 -2.07 6.67 10.80
CA ALA A 168 -1.30 5.52 11.24
C ALA A 168 -2.15 4.25 11.41
N LEU A 169 -3.37 4.38 11.95
CA LEU A 169 -4.32 3.27 12.08
C LEU A 169 -4.70 2.71 10.70
N PHE A 170 -5.10 3.58 9.76
CA PHE A 170 -5.48 3.16 8.40
C PHE A 170 -4.32 2.51 7.66
N SER A 171 -3.10 3.07 7.77
CA SER A 171 -1.90 2.50 7.17
C SER A 171 -1.56 1.13 7.78
N SER A 172 -1.77 0.94 9.07
CA SER A 172 -1.56 -0.36 9.73
C SER A 172 -2.56 -1.40 9.25
N ILE A 173 -3.84 -1.05 9.13
CA ILE A 173 -4.89 -1.93 8.61
C ILE A 173 -4.60 -2.30 7.16
N MET A 174 -4.19 -1.33 6.34
CA MET A 174 -3.81 -1.54 4.94
C MET A 174 -2.71 -2.59 4.78
N LEU A 175 -1.72 -2.62 5.68
CA LEU A 175 -0.58 -3.53 5.58
C LEU A 175 -0.83 -4.87 6.28
N PHE A 176 -1.65 -4.90 7.32
CA PHE A 176 -1.81 -6.07 8.17
C PHE A 176 -2.42 -7.26 7.42
N ILE A 177 -3.58 -7.07 6.78
CA ILE A 177 -4.29 -8.16 6.08
C ILE A 177 -3.49 -8.69 4.89
N PRO A 178 -2.95 -7.85 3.97
CA PRO A 178 -2.13 -8.35 2.87
C PRO A 178 -0.88 -9.11 3.33
N LYS A 179 -0.22 -8.66 4.40
CA LYS A 179 0.97 -9.36 4.93
C LYS A 179 0.64 -10.72 5.50
N LEU A 180 -0.49 -10.87 6.21
CA LEU A 180 -0.95 -12.17 6.69
C LEU A 180 -1.20 -13.14 5.53
N ILE A 181 -1.78 -12.67 4.43
CA ILE A 181 -2.05 -13.48 3.23
C ILE A 181 -0.76 -13.81 2.49
N ALA A 182 0.18 -12.88 2.42
CA ALA A 182 1.47 -13.09 1.78
C ALA A 182 2.44 -14.00 2.57
N GLY A 183 2.07 -14.40 3.80
CA GLY A 183 2.85 -15.35 4.59
C GLY A 183 4.00 -14.72 5.40
N TYR A 184 3.87 -13.44 5.79
CA TYR A 184 4.83 -12.75 6.67
C TYR A 184 4.37 -12.74 8.12
#